data_3fa4ec3e10d5c4fd3de277f672bb201f
#
_entry.id   3fa4ec3e10d5c4fd3de277f672bb201f
#
_cell.length_a   1.000
_cell.length_b   1.000
_cell.length_c   1.000
_cell.angle_alpha   90.00
_cell.angle_beta   90.00
_cell.angle_gamma   90.00
#
_symmetry.space_group_name_H-M   'P 1'
#
loop_
_entity.id
_entity.type
_entity.pdbx_description
1 polymer ?
#
loop_
_entity_poly.entity_id
_entity_poly.type
_entity_poly.pdbx_seq_one_letter_code
_entity_poly.pdbx_strand_id
1 'polypeptide(L)'
;MKHIKYYIIALLALPLMAACSEDDYNAPTPTGNPVMSYSAPTTAVWMGEEVEVKVDCKDEAGVALSTLKANLLFSGQSVDATTIRTKEPGEYLVKLKVPYVQSIPDGKVDIQLTLQNVSTKANTETLSFDIKRPHFTNLQFICADGTKYDMTEVDNFLYQTVLPNTKKNFKGYFATKDGKFVFGSSTGKDINLGETNNFNFSSENTDHVVVTFDAKNYTAGPTDVLPVTMLDFADSDAGKTWVGDIKQGATCNLTINGNNLPDDWFYDNDWFQKEEDGTYTFKAITGRYTVQADFTHKSFRIWTMNGNEPMALNADGTGAIWIIGNEGINKPTWNAVNHGWWTGTDSDVCLTPIKDKVYQVTLTIGKQLRATDINFKFFGQANWGIEFKGKNHSHLISTESEVFGIGDGNGHDDGNVYLKDGVELKDGETYVFTVDLTAGVDKAVLKVEKK
;
A
#
# COMPACT_ATOMS: atom_id res chain seq x y z
N MET A 1 -1.87 2.01 -2.47
CA MET A 1 -2.80 2.74 -3.37
C MET A 1 -2.91 4.15 -2.82
N LYS A 2 -2.20 5.09 -3.41
CA LYS A 2 -2.31 6.50 -3.03
C LYS A 2 -3.67 7.03 -3.44
N HIS A 3 -4.33 7.70 -2.52
CA HIS A 3 -5.60 8.37 -2.75
C HIS A 3 -5.44 9.39 -3.89
N ILE A 4 -6.11 9.16 -5.00
CA ILE A 4 -6.38 10.20 -5.98
C ILE A 4 -7.31 11.18 -5.26
N LYS A 5 -6.82 12.36 -4.90
CA LYS A 5 -7.67 13.44 -4.39
C LYS A 5 -8.57 13.89 -5.55
N TYR A 6 -9.80 13.43 -5.51
CA TYR A 6 -10.82 13.88 -6.43
C TYR A 6 -11.24 15.30 -6.05
N TYR A 7 -10.93 16.28 -6.91
CA TYR A 7 -11.62 17.54 -6.86
C TYR A 7 -13.00 17.32 -7.49
N ILE A 8 -14.01 17.10 -6.66
CA ILE A 8 -15.41 17.20 -7.07
C ILE A 8 -15.68 18.68 -7.30
N ILE A 9 -15.66 19.12 -8.55
CA ILE A 9 -16.24 20.40 -8.94
C ILE A 9 -17.75 20.18 -8.96
N ALA A 10 -18.40 20.49 -7.84
CA ALA A 10 -19.84 20.60 -7.79
C ALA A 10 -20.26 21.84 -8.61
N LEU A 11 -20.67 21.63 -9.84
CA LEU A 11 -21.31 22.66 -10.64
C LEU A 11 -22.71 22.88 -10.07
N LEU A 12 -22.88 23.94 -9.25
CA LEU A 12 -24.20 24.42 -8.83
C LEU A 12 -24.91 24.94 -10.07
N ALA A 13 -25.85 24.16 -10.57
CA ALA A 13 -26.84 24.64 -11.52
C ALA A 13 -27.91 25.46 -10.75
N LEU A 14 -27.79 26.78 -10.74
CA LEU A 14 -28.88 27.68 -10.33
C LEU A 14 -29.97 27.64 -11.40
N PRO A 15 -31.23 27.35 -11.05
CA PRO A 15 -32.34 27.55 -11.99
C PRO A 15 -32.62 29.02 -12.09
N LEU A 16 -32.38 29.61 -13.27
CA LEU A 16 -32.96 30.90 -13.63
C LEU A 16 -34.46 30.71 -13.90
N MET A 17 -35.25 31.07 -12.93
CA MET A 17 -36.68 31.22 -13.11
C MET A 17 -36.92 32.51 -13.95
N ALA A 18 -37.05 32.36 -15.24
CA ALA A 18 -37.62 33.39 -16.05
C ALA A 18 -39.15 33.20 -16.01
N ALA A 19 -39.86 34.11 -15.36
CA ALA A 19 -41.27 34.22 -15.46
C ALA A 19 -41.61 34.65 -16.89
N CYS A 20 -42.21 33.75 -17.66
CA CYS A 20 -42.92 34.13 -18.91
C CYS A 20 -44.41 34.15 -18.65
N SER A 21 -45.03 35.22 -19.05
CA SER A 21 -46.45 35.46 -19.09
C SER A 21 -47.21 34.36 -19.86
N GLU A 22 -48.36 34.00 -19.33
CA GLU A 22 -49.33 33.11 -19.98
C GLU A 22 -49.77 33.71 -21.31
N ASP A 23 -49.40 33.04 -22.40
CA ASP A 23 -50.17 33.06 -23.66
C ASP A 23 -50.41 31.59 -23.99
N ASP A 24 -51.69 31.22 -23.92
CA ASP A 24 -52.28 29.94 -24.29
C ASP A 24 -52.01 29.61 -25.77
N TYR A 25 -50.88 28.94 -26.05
CA TYR A 25 -50.67 28.19 -27.29
C TYR A 25 -50.23 26.79 -26.97
N ASN A 26 -51.19 25.90 -26.70
CA ASN A 26 -50.99 24.49 -26.48
C ASN A 26 -50.68 23.72 -27.79
N ALA A 27 -49.68 24.13 -28.53
CA ALA A 27 -49.05 23.23 -29.49
C ALA A 27 -48.05 22.40 -28.75
N PRO A 28 -48.06 21.05 -28.80
CA PRO A 28 -47.05 20.23 -28.15
C PRO A 28 -45.70 20.64 -28.72
N THR A 29 -44.84 21.21 -27.87
CA THR A 29 -43.50 21.57 -28.23
C THR A 29 -42.80 20.28 -28.67
N PRO A 30 -42.28 20.18 -29.91
CA PRO A 30 -41.66 18.97 -30.38
C PRO A 30 -40.46 18.65 -29.45
N THR A 31 -40.44 17.46 -28.86
CA THR A 31 -39.36 17.03 -27.98
C THR A 31 -38.06 16.80 -28.74
N GLY A 32 -38.17 16.67 -30.07
CA GLY A 32 -37.04 16.40 -30.93
C GLY A 32 -36.58 14.95 -30.94
N ASN A 33 -35.63 14.67 -31.82
CA ASN A 33 -34.91 13.38 -31.89
C ASN A 33 -33.45 13.65 -32.28
N PRO A 34 -32.59 14.01 -31.31
CA PRO A 34 -31.19 14.23 -31.58
C PRO A 34 -30.52 12.90 -31.96
N VAL A 35 -29.80 12.88 -33.07
CA VAL A 35 -29.05 11.74 -33.58
C VAL A 35 -27.66 12.19 -33.94
N MET A 36 -26.68 11.28 -33.79
CA MET A 36 -25.29 11.52 -34.14
C MET A 36 -24.69 10.34 -34.87
N SER A 37 -23.71 10.62 -35.71
CA SER A 37 -22.85 9.61 -36.32
C SER A 37 -21.40 10.02 -36.12
N TYR A 38 -20.52 9.04 -35.92
CA TYR A 38 -19.09 9.26 -35.63
C TYR A 38 -18.26 8.10 -36.14
N SER A 39 -16.96 8.32 -36.24
CA SER A 39 -15.99 7.30 -36.54
C SER A 39 -15.01 7.16 -35.37
N ALA A 40 -14.89 5.95 -34.82
CA ALA A 40 -13.85 5.66 -33.85
C ALA A 40 -12.44 5.76 -34.47
N PRO A 41 -11.41 6.09 -33.69
CA PRO A 41 -10.04 5.99 -34.15
C PRO A 41 -9.74 4.58 -34.67
N THR A 42 -9.19 4.49 -35.89
CA THR A 42 -8.85 3.20 -36.52
C THR A 42 -7.49 2.65 -36.08
N THR A 43 -6.69 3.49 -35.45
CA THR A 43 -5.39 3.15 -34.87
C THR A 43 -5.40 3.43 -33.37
N ALA A 44 -4.59 2.67 -32.62
CA ALA A 44 -4.44 2.91 -31.19
C ALA A 44 -3.86 4.32 -30.93
N VAL A 45 -4.41 4.99 -29.93
CA VAL A 45 -3.96 6.31 -29.49
C VAL A 45 -2.93 6.12 -28.36
N TRP A 46 -1.86 6.92 -28.40
CA TRP A 46 -0.83 6.85 -27.38
C TRP A 46 -1.25 7.60 -26.12
N MET A 47 -1.00 7.01 -24.95
CA MET A 47 -1.17 7.70 -23.66
C MET A 47 -0.33 8.98 -23.64
N GLY A 48 -0.92 10.07 -23.16
CA GLY A 48 -0.33 11.42 -23.17
C GLY A 48 -0.63 12.22 -24.43
N GLU A 49 -1.30 11.63 -25.43
CA GLU A 49 -1.73 12.31 -26.66
C GLU A 49 -3.22 12.72 -26.61
N GLU A 50 -3.60 13.53 -27.57
CA GLU A 50 -4.99 13.95 -27.76
C GLU A 50 -5.67 13.01 -28.75
N VAL A 51 -6.88 12.57 -28.43
CA VAL A 51 -7.76 11.87 -29.36
C VAL A 51 -8.74 12.86 -29.95
N GLU A 52 -8.89 12.82 -31.28
CA GLU A 52 -9.85 13.62 -32.02
C GLU A 52 -10.93 12.71 -32.60
N VAL A 53 -12.20 13.06 -32.35
CA VAL A 53 -13.36 12.36 -32.90
C VAL A 53 -14.27 13.37 -33.61
N LYS A 54 -14.55 13.14 -34.88
CA LYS A 54 -15.53 13.90 -35.63
C LYS A 54 -16.90 13.30 -35.40
N VAL A 55 -17.85 14.15 -35.01
CA VAL A 55 -19.22 13.77 -34.70
C VAL A 55 -20.14 14.61 -35.56
N ASP A 56 -20.89 13.99 -36.46
CA ASP A 56 -21.94 14.65 -37.21
C ASP A 56 -23.24 14.62 -36.40
N CYS A 57 -23.79 15.81 -36.11
CA CYS A 57 -24.89 16.01 -35.19
C CYS A 57 -26.08 16.62 -35.89
N LYS A 58 -27.30 16.05 -35.72
CA LYS A 58 -28.54 16.62 -36.19
C LYS A 58 -29.70 16.25 -35.25
N ASP A 59 -30.79 16.97 -35.36
CA ASP A 59 -32.10 16.57 -34.79
C ASP A 59 -33.05 16.23 -35.94
N GLU A 60 -33.51 14.98 -36.01
CA GLU A 60 -34.39 14.52 -37.11
C GLU A 60 -35.75 15.16 -37.14
N ALA A 61 -36.21 15.71 -36.00
CA ALA A 61 -37.46 16.46 -35.90
C ALA A 61 -37.28 17.98 -36.09
N GLY A 62 -36.04 18.44 -36.43
CA GLY A 62 -35.71 19.82 -36.67
C GLY A 62 -35.67 20.73 -35.46
N VAL A 63 -35.61 20.15 -34.24
CA VAL A 63 -35.41 20.92 -33.00
C VAL A 63 -33.95 21.37 -32.93
N ALA A 64 -33.73 22.63 -32.56
CA ALA A 64 -32.38 23.17 -32.46
C ALA A 64 -31.51 22.36 -31.46
N LEU A 65 -30.27 22.09 -31.83
CA LEU A 65 -29.31 21.42 -30.96
C LEU A 65 -28.83 22.37 -29.84
N SER A 66 -28.35 21.83 -28.76
CA SER A 66 -27.85 22.57 -27.61
C SER A 66 -26.37 22.29 -27.32
N THR A 67 -26.05 21.05 -26.94
CA THR A 67 -24.69 20.66 -26.55
C THR A 67 -24.35 19.24 -27.00
N LEU A 68 -23.09 19.05 -27.38
CA LEU A 68 -22.43 17.76 -27.48
C LEU A 68 -21.46 17.66 -26.32
N LYS A 69 -21.67 16.72 -25.39
CA LYS A 69 -20.76 16.37 -24.31
C LYS A 69 -19.99 15.12 -24.71
N ALA A 70 -18.72 15.11 -24.43
CA ALA A 70 -17.87 13.94 -24.60
C ALA A 70 -17.08 13.69 -23.30
N ASN A 71 -17.08 12.46 -22.85
CA ASN A 71 -16.46 12.03 -21.61
C ASN A 71 -15.59 10.80 -21.85
N LEU A 72 -14.28 10.95 -21.67
CA LEU A 72 -13.32 9.85 -21.77
C LEU A 72 -13.35 9.03 -20.50
N LEU A 73 -13.66 7.75 -20.62
CA LEU A 73 -13.83 6.82 -19.52
C LEU A 73 -12.69 5.79 -19.49
N PHE A 74 -12.01 5.69 -18.37
CA PHE A 74 -11.05 4.65 -18.05
C PHE A 74 -11.67 3.72 -17.01
N SER A 75 -11.92 2.45 -17.38
CA SER A 75 -12.63 1.49 -16.50
C SER A 75 -13.92 2.06 -15.90
N GLY A 76 -14.68 2.83 -16.72
CA GLY A 76 -15.93 3.46 -16.31
C GLY A 76 -15.77 4.76 -15.51
N GLN A 77 -14.55 5.21 -15.21
CA GLN A 77 -14.30 6.48 -14.54
C GLN A 77 -13.91 7.58 -15.53
N SER A 78 -14.47 8.76 -15.36
CA SER A 78 -14.15 9.93 -16.19
C SER A 78 -12.72 10.41 -15.89
N VAL A 79 -11.90 10.51 -16.95
CA VAL A 79 -10.51 10.98 -16.87
C VAL A 79 -10.28 12.27 -17.63
N ASP A 80 -11.12 12.57 -18.63
CA ASP A 80 -11.16 13.84 -19.34
C ASP A 80 -12.56 14.06 -19.92
N ALA A 81 -12.98 15.31 -20.07
CA ALA A 81 -14.30 15.64 -20.60
C ALA A 81 -14.30 17.00 -21.30
N THR A 82 -15.12 17.10 -22.35
CA THR A 82 -15.36 18.36 -23.05
C THR A 82 -16.85 18.56 -23.34
N THR A 83 -17.24 19.80 -23.51
CA THR A 83 -18.62 20.18 -23.91
C THR A 83 -18.55 21.21 -25.02
N ILE A 84 -19.13 20.87 -26.15
CA ILE A 84 -19.21 21.72 -27.34
C ILE A 84 -20.62 22.24 -27.46
N ARG A 85 -20.80 23.55 -27.68
CA ARG A 85 -22.08 24.11 -27.96
C ARG A 85 -22.44 23.89 -29.42
N THR A 86 -23.47 23.09 -29.66
CA THR A 86 -24.00 22.79 -31.02
C THR A 86 -25.15 23.71 -31.36
N LYS A 87 -24.92 24.71 -32.22
CA LYS A 87 -25.99 25.66 -32.63
C LYS A 87 -26.73 25.19 -33.86
N GLU A 88 -26.03 24.55 -34.78
CA GLU A 88 -26.53 24.14 -36.08
C GLU A 88 -26.24 22.64 -36.27
N PRO A 89 -27.02 21.92 -37.11
CA PRO A 89 -26.64 20.58 -37.55
C PRO A 89 -25.29 20.62 -38.30
N GLY A 90 -24.46 19.61 -38.09
CA GLY A 90 -23.17 19.50 -38.79
C GLY A 90 -22.10 18.76 -38.00
N GLU A 91 -20.89 18.77 -38.55
CA GLU A 91 -19.72 18.09 -37.99
C GLU A 91 -19.07 18.92 -36.87
N TYR A 92 -18.86 18.29 -35.71
CA TYR A 92 -18.18 18.86 -34.57
C TYR A 92 -16.94 18.03 -34.23
N LEU A 93 -15.83 18.69 -33.91
CA LEU A 93 -14.58 18.04 -33.54
C LEU A 93 -14.48 17.95 -32.02
N VAL A 94 -14.57 16.73 -31.50
CA VAL A 94 -14.32 16.41 -30.09
C VAL A 94 -12.84 16.17 -29.92
N LYS A 95 -12.21 16.84 -28.93
CA LYS A 95 -10.82 16.65 -28.53
C LYS A 95 -10.75 16.28 -27.07
N LEU A 96 -10.10 15.17 -26.73
CA LEU A 96 -9.93 14.67 -25.36
C LEU A 96 -8.48 14.21 -25.17
N LYS A 97 -7.91 14.49 -24.01
CA LYS A 97 -6.55 14.08 -23.67
C LYS A 97 -6.55 12.69 -23.06
N VAL A 98 -5.87 11.73 -23.69
CA VAL A 98 -5.65 10.41 -23.10
C VAL A 98 -4.56 10.53 -22.03
N PRO A 99 -4.85 10.31 -20.75
CA PRO A 99 -3.86 10.47 -19.70
C PRO A 99 -2.78 9.37 -19.77
N TYR A 100 -1.56 9.72 -19.35
CA TYR A 100 -0.49 8.75 -19.08
C TYR A 100 -0.62 8.30 -17.63
N VAL A 101 -1.17 7.10 -17.39
CA VAL A 101 -1.55 6.63 -16.06
C VAL A 101 -0.60 5.54 -15.58
N GLN A 102 -0.17 5.64 -14.30
CA GLN A 102 0.70 4.66 -13.64
C GLN A 102 0.03 3.27 -13.63
N SER A 103 0.83 2.23 -13.88
CA SER A 103 0.46 0.81 -13.79
C SER A 103 -0.66 0.34 -14.72
N ILE A 104 -1.13 1.18 -15.65
CA ILE A 104 -2.12 0.78 -16.65
C ILE A 104 -1.40 0.24 -17.89
N PRO A 105 -1.69 -1.01 -18.29
CA PRO A 105 -1.18 -1.58 -19.54
C PRO A 105 -1.91 -0.99 -20.75
N ASP A 106 -1.49 -1.36 -21.94
CA ASP A 106 -2.27 -1.21 -23.17
C ASP A 106 -3.68 -1.79 -22.96
N GLY A 107 -4.68 -1.20 -23.61
CA GLY A 107 -6.06 -1.65 -23.47
C GLY A 107 -7.08 -0.80 -24.20
N LYS A 108 -8.34 -0.97 -23.83
CA LYS A 108 -9.47 -0.23 -24.39
C LYS A 108 -9.94 0.86 -23.44
N VAL A 109 -10.33 1.98 -24.03
CA VAL A 109 -11.01 3.08 -23.36
C VAL A 109 -12.27 3.45 -24.12
N ASP A 110 -13.21 4.08 -23.43
CA ASP A 110 -14.48 4.47 -23.99
C ASP A 110 -14.62 6.00 -24.04
N ILE A 111 -15.23 6.52 -25.10
CA ILE A 111 -15.76 7.89 -25.12
C ILE A 111 -17.28 7.79 -25.12
N GLN A 112 -17.89 8.33 -24.08
CA GLN A 112 -19.33 8.51 -24.01
C GLN A 112 -19.68 9.87 -24.61
N LEU A 113 -20.43 9.87 -25.71
CA LEU A 113 -20.94 11.05 -26.41
C LEU A 113 -22.39 11.26 -26.01
N THR A 114 -22.77 12.47 -25.62
CA THR A 114 -24.17 12.84 -25.31
C THR A 114 -24.53 14.10 -26.05
N LEU A 115 -25.40 13.95 -27.07
CA LEU A 115 -25.95 15.04 -27.85
C LEU A 115 -27.31 15.45 -27.25
N GLN A 116 -27.49 16.72 -26.93
CA GLN A 116 -28.70 17.24 -26.35
C GLN A 116 -29.25 18.40 -27.22
N ASN A 117 -30.58 18.45 -27.42
CA ASN A 117 -31.28 19.56 -28.04
C ASN A 117 -31.78 20.59 -27.02
N VAL A 118 -32.36 21.70 -27.47
CA VAL A 118 -32.88 22.77 -26.61
C VAL A 118 -34.11 22.35 -25.81
N SER A 119 -34.85 21.31 -26.23
CA SER A 119 -35.95 20.71 -25.50
C SER A 119 -35.48 19.69 -24.44
N THR A 120 -34.21 19.66 -24.12
CA THR A 120 -33.56 18.75 -23.14
C THR A 120 -33.57 17.25 -23.50
N LYS A 121 -34.08 16.89 -24.70
CA LYS A 121 -33.96 15.52 -25.19
C LYS A 121 -32.50 15.22 -25.49
N ALA A 122 -32.02 14.07 -25.03
CA ALA A 122 -30.64 13.66 -25.26
C ALA A 122 -30.56 12.27 -25.87
N ASN A 123 -29.53 12.06 -26.68
CA ASN A 123 -29.08 10.76 -27.17
C ASN A 123 -27.66 10.54 -26.69
N THR A 124 -27.39 9.36 -26.13
CA THR A 124 -26.08 8.99 -25.61
C THR A 124 -25.57 7.73 -26.30
N GLU A 125 -24.36 7.79 -26.81
CA GLU A 125 -23.68 6.70 -27.46
C GLU A 125 -22.27 6.54 -26.89
N THR A 126 -21.71 5.34 -27.04
CA THR A 126 -20.36 5.03 -26.56
C THR A 126 -19.55 4.44 -27.68
N LEU A 127 -18.36 4.98 -27.90
CA LEU A 127 -17.36 4.42 -28.81
C LEU A 127 -16.15 3.94 -28.02
N SER A 128 -15.57 2.81 -28.41
CA SER A 128 -14.38 2.24 -27.80
C SER A 128 -13.22 2.28 -28.78
N PHE A 129 -12.02 2.52 -28.28
CA PHE A 129 -10.78 2.45 -29.09
C PHE A 129 -9.63 1.94 -28.25
N ASP A 130 -8.55 1.50 -28.93
CA ASP A 130 -7.37 0.98 -28.26
C ASP A 130 -6.43 2.13 -27.89
N ILE A 131 -5.82 2.01 -26.70
CA ILE A 131 -4.73 2.88 -26.27
C ILE A 131 -3.45 2.08 -26.06
N LYS A 132 -2.31 2.75 -26.24
CA LYS A 132 -0.98 2.19 -26.01
C LYS A 132 -0.13 3.10 -25.16
N ARG A 133 0.70 2.49 -24.34
CA ARG A 133 1.75 3.19 -23.61
C ARG A 133 2.92 3.48 -24.53
N PRO A 134 3.43 4.73 -24.63
CA PRO A 134 4.56 5.04 -25.48
C PRO A 134 5.86 4.45 -24.93
N HIS A 135 6.70 3.95 -25.82
CA HIS A 135 8.11 3.64 -25.56
C HIS A 135 8.93 4.89 -25.84
N PHE A 136 9.78 5.28 -24.88
CA PHE A 136 10.57 6.51 -24.99
C PHE A 136 11.92 6.23 -25.65
N THR A 137 12.15 6.72 -26.84
CA THR A 137 13.47 6.67 -27.51
C THR A 137 14.37 7.84 -27.14
N ASN A 138 13.85 8.81 -26.39
CA ASN A 138 14.50 10.08 -26.06
C ASN A 138 14.46 10.40 -24.55
N LEU A 139 14.35 9.38 -23.70
CA LEU A 139 14.34 9.54 -22.24
C LEU A 139 15.75 9.83 -21.73
N GLN A 140 15.84 10.73 -20.76
CA GLN A 140 17.07 11.11 -20.06
C GLN A 140 16.91 11.03 -18.55
N PHE A 141 17.95 10.63 -17.86
CA PHE A 141 18.16 10.91 -16.46
C PHE A 141 18.88 12.26 -16.33
N ILE A 142 18.33 13.16 -15.52
CA ILE A 142 18.84 14.51 -15.29
C ILE A 142 19.25 14.62 -13.84
N CYS A 143 20.56 14.74 -13.60
CA CYS A 143 21.11 14.93 -12.25
C CYS A 143 20.74 16.30 -11.67
N ALA A 144 20.81 16.43 -10.34
CA ALA A 144 20.54 17.69 -9.65
C ALA A 144 21.45 18.85 -10.05
N ASP A 145 22.65 18.58 -10.58
CA ASP A 145 23.59 19.56 -11.12
C ASP A 145 23.30 19.95 -12.59
N GLY A 146 22.27 19.35 -13.18
CA GLY A 146 21.86 19.56 -14.57
C GLY A 146 22.55 18.67 -15.60
N THR A 147 23.47 17.79 -15.19
CA THR A 147 24.10 16.80 -16.09
C THR A 147 23.04 15.81 -16.59
N LYS A 148 23.08 15.49 -17.89
CA LYS A 148 22.07 14.66 -18.56
C LYS A 148 22.69 13.38 -19.11
N TYR A 149 22.03 12.27 -18.87
CA TYR A 149 22.42 10.96 -19.37
C TYR A 149 21.28 10.36 -20.17
N ASP A 150 21.52 9.99 -21.43
CA ASP A 150 20.53 9.30 -22.26
C ASP A 150 20.26 7.91 -21.68
N MET A 151 19.00 7.52 -21.63
CA MET A 151 18.56 6.21 -21.15
C MET A 151 18.19 5.31 -22.31
N THR A 152 18.46 4.02 -22.17
CA THR A 152 18.10 2.97 -23.14
C THR A 152 17.07 2.05 -22.51
N GLU A 153 16.04 1.71 -23.26
CA GLU A 153 15.08 0.68 -22.86
C GLU A 153 15.75 -0.70 -22.94
N VAL A 154 15.73 -1.43 -21.83
CA VAL A 154 16.38 -2.74 -21.66
C VAL A 154 15.39 -3.87 -21.47
N ASP A 155 14.17 -3.53 -21.04
CA ASP A 155 13.02 -4.40 -20.98
C ASP A 155 11.76 -3.53 -21.11
N ASN A 156 10.61 -4.12 -21.28
CA ASN A 156 9.34 -3.44 -21.54
C ASN A 156 9.06 -2.32 -20.52
N PHE A 157 9.21 -1.07 -20.94
CA PHE A 157 9.13 0.16 -20.15
C PHE A 157 10.20 0.32 -19.06
N LEU A 158 11.20 -0.55 -19.00
CA LEU A 158 12.34 -0.44 -18.09
C LEU A 158 13.52 0.20 -18.84
N TYR A 159 13.95 1.35 -18.35
CA TYR A 159 15.05 2.13 -18.92
C TYR A 159 16.25 2.12 -18.00
N GLN A 160 17.45 2.19 -18.57
CA GLN A 160 18.68 2.31 -17.80
C GLN A 160 19.69 3.27 -18.43
N THR A 161 20.56 3.79 -17.58
CA THR A 161 21.80 4.47 -17.97
C THR A 161 22.90 4.20 -16.95
N VAL A 162 24.15 4.49 -17.28
CA VAL A 162 25.30 4.32 -16.37
C VAL A 162 25.90 5.68 -16.07
N LEU A 163 26.01 5.99 -14.79
CA LEU A 163 26.65 7.20 -14.29
C LEU A 163 28.08 6.87 -13.85
N PRO A 164 29.10 7.49 -14.42
CA PRO A 164 30.49 7.34 -13.95
C PRO A 164 30.72 8.26 -12.72
N ASN A 165 31.46 7.77 -11.74
CA ASN A 165 31.99 8.56 -10.62
C ASN A 165 30.92 9.38 -9.86
N THR A 166 29.92 8.72 -9.28
CA THR A 166 28.89 9.39 -8.47
C THR A 166 29.28 9.43 -6.99
N LYS A 167 28.51 10.22 -6.21
CA LYS A 167 28.50 10.12 -4.75
C LYS A 167 27.61 8.97 -4.32
N LYS A 168 27.82 8.40 -3.10
CA LYS A 168 26.94 7.40 -2.53
C LYS A 168 25.46 7.83 -2.59
N ASN A 169 25.15 9.05 -2.20
CA ASN A 169 23.84 9.66 -2.29
C ASN A 169 23.85 10.74 -3.39
N PHE A 170 22.93 10.63 -4.32
CA PHE A 170 22.76 11.58 -5.41
C PHE A 170 21.27 11.79 -5.71
N LYS A 171 20.97 12.79 -6.53
CA LYS A 171 19.60 13.20 -6.82
C LYS A 171 19.43 13.45 -8.31
N GLY A 172 18.22 13.20 -8.82
CA GLY A 172 17.88 13.47 -10.20
C GLY A 172 16.40 13.17 -10.48
N TYR A 173 16.01 13.38 -11.72
CA TYR A 173 14.67 13.09 -12.22
C TYR A 173 14.77 12.61 -13.68
N PHE A 174 13.66 12.12 -14.23
CA PHE A 174 13.62 11.62 -15.59
C PHE A 174 12.79 12.54 -16.47
N ALA A 175 13.21 12.77 -17.70
CA ALA A 175 12.43 13.54 -18.66
C ALA A 175 12.74 13.10 -20.10
N THR A 176 11.76 13.21 -20.97
CA THR A 176 11.99 13.13 -22.41
C THR A 176 12.69 14.41 -22.89
N LYS A 177 13.53 14.31 -23.91
CA LYS A 177 14.30 15.47 -24.46
C LYS A 177 13.41 16.63 -24.89
N ASP A 178 12.18 16.34 -25.31
CA ASP A 178 11.17 17.34 -25.68
C ASP A 178 10.39 17.90 -24.49
N GLY A 179 10.63 17.38 -23.27
CA GLY A 179 9.95 17.79 -22.06
C GLY A 179 8.48 17.41 -21.98
N LYS A 180 7.97 16.61 -22.91
CA LYS A 180 6.57 16.17 -22.93
C LYS A 180 6.22 15.31 -21.72
N PHE A 181 7.14 14.45 -21.31
CA PHE A 181 7.00 13.61 -20.12
C PHE A 181 8.14 13.92 -19.14
N VAL A 182 7.77 14.25 -17.91
CA VAL A 182 8.70 14.51 -16.82
C VAL A 182 8.26 13.70 -15.61
N PHE A 183 9.20 12.98 -15.00
CA PHE A 183 8.97 12.13 -13.86
C PHE A 183 9.94 12.49 -12.75
N GLY A 184 9.44 13.13 -11.73
CA GLY A 184 10.21 13.60 -10.59
C GLY A 184 9.51 13.31 -9.28
N SER A 185 9.96 13.92 -8.19
CA SER A 185 9.45 13.62 -6.85
C SER A 185 9.26 14.88 -6.03
N SER A 186 8.06 15.11 -5.49
CA SER A 186 7.82 16.19 -4.52
C SER A 186 8.35 15.86 -3.12
N THR A 187 8.54 14.57 -2.81
CA THR A 187 9.00 14.08 -1.50
C THR A 187 10.43 13.57 -1.50
N GLY A 188 11.04 13.40 -2.68
CA GLY A 188 12.33 12.71 -2.85
C GLY A 188 12.24 11.18 -2.78
N LYS A 189 11.07 10.63 -2.50
CA LYS A 189 10.86 9.17 -2.27
C LYS A 189 9.96 8.51 -3.33
N ASP A 190 8.96 9.23 -3.82
CA ASP A 190 7.99 8.74 -4.81
C ASP A 190 8.14 9.47 -6.12
N ILE A 191 8.06 8.77 -7.23
CA ILE A 191 8.10 9.37 -8.57
C ILE A 191 6.67 9.62 -9.05
N ASN A 192 6.42 10.81 -9.57
CA ASN A 192 5.14 11.22 -10.13
C ASN A 192 5.34 11.90 -11.48
N LEU A 193 4.39 11.72 -12.38
CA LEU A 193 4.37 12.42 -13.66
C LEU A 193 4.06 13.91 -13.44
N GLY A 194 4.78 14.78 -14.15
CA GLY A 194 4.63 16.22 -14.10
C GLY A 194 5.47 16.92 -13.01
N GLU A 195 6.08 16.15 -12.11
CA GLU A 195 6.98 16.68 -11.09
C GLU A 195 8.39 16.88 -11.66
N THR A 196 9.00 18.04 -11.35
CA THR A 196 10.35 18.39 -11.81
C THR A 196 11.41 18.36 -10.70
N ASN A 197 11.02 18.04 -9.48
CA ASN A 197 11.93 17.93 -8.35
C ASN A 197 12.67 16.59 -8.37
N ASN A 198 13.83 16.59 -7.75
CA ASN A 198 14.71 15.43 -7.74
C ASN A 198 14.19 14.30 -6.84
N PHE A 199 14.33 13.07 -7.32
CA PHE A 199 14.23 11.84 -6.56
C PHE A 199 15.58 11.51 -5.91
N ASN A 200 15.59 10.91 -4.73
CA ASN A 200 16.80 10.55 -4.00
C ASN A 200 17.26 9.15 -4.39
N PHE A 201 18.50 9.04 -4.83
CA PHE A 201 19.18 7.79 -5.16
C PHE A 201 20.27 7.50 -4.15
N SER A 202 20.53 6.21 -3.89
CA SER A 202 21.64 5.77 -3.07
C SER A 202 22.28 4.52 -3.66
N SER A 203 23.62 4.45 -3.66
CA SER A 203 24.38 3.30 -4.13
C SER A 203 25.70 3.18 -3.39
N GLU A 204 26.04 1.98 -2.91
CA GLU A 204 27.38 1.71 -2.38
C GLU A 204 28.44 1.67 -3.49
N ASN A 205 28.07 1.29 -4.72
CA ASN A 205 28.95 1.43 -5.87
C ASN A 205 28.91 2.87 -6.37
N THR A 206 30.05 3.54 -6.41
CA THR A 206 30.19 4.92 -6.85
C THR A 206 30.89 5.08 -8.19
N ASP A 207 31.54 4.04 -8.69
CA ASP A 207 32.37 4.13 -9.91
C ASP A 207 31.51 4.00 -11.19
N HIS A 208 30.56 3.09 -11.20
CA HIS A 208 29.67 2.81 -12.34
C HIS A 208 28.26 2.51 -11.80
N VAL A 209 27.48 3.56 -11.56
CA VAL A 209 26.14 3.39 -11.02
C VAL A 209 25.15 3.20 -12.18
N VAL A 210 24.47 2.05 -12.21
CA VAL A 210 23.38 1.79 -13.16
C VAL A 210 22.11 2.40 -12.58
N VAL A 211 21.63 3.50 -13.16
CA VAL A 211 20.34 4.08 -12.85
C VAL A 211 19.27 3.44 -13.71
N THR A 212 18.22 2.94 -13.09
CA THR A 212 17.06 2.33 -13.74
C THR A 212 15.80 3.14 -13.49
N PHE A 213 14.86 3.09 -14.44
CA PHE A 213 13.53 3.68 -14.32
C PHE A 213 12.49 2.81 -15.04
N ASP A 214 11.50 2.33 -14.28
CA ASP A 214 10.30 1.70 -14.82
C ASP A 214 9.23 2.78 -15.07
N ALA A 215 9.07 3.15 -16.34
CA ALA A 215 8.13 4.20 -16.75
C ALA A 215 6.66 3.77 -16.65
N LYS A 216 6.39 2.47 -16.51
CA LYS A 216 5.04 1.96 -16.28
C LYS A 216 4.64 2.09 -14.80
N ASN A 217 5.52 1.69 -13.89
CA ASN A 217 5.22 1.60 -12.46
C ASN A 217 5.76 2.80 -11.66
N TYR A 218 6.47 3.73 -12.30
CA TYR A 218 7.09 4.91 -11.69
C TYR A 218 8.04 4.53 -10.54
N THR A 219 8.84 3.50 -10.76
CA THR A 219 9.89 3.08 -9.83
C THR A 219 11.26 3.30 -10.44
N ALA A 220 12.23 3.63 -9.62
CA ALA A 220 13.61 3.88 -10.05
C ALA A 220 14.61 3.29 -9.05
N GLY A 221 15.83 3.02 -9.54
CA GLY A 221 16.96 2.57 -8.75
C GLY A 221 18.29 3.11 -9.31
N PRO A 222 19.39 2.95 -8.58
CA PRO A 222 19.48 2.22 -7.33
C PRO A 222 18.95 3.05 -6.16
N THR A 223 18.12 2.42 -5.40
CA THR A 223 17.78 2.91 -4.08
C THR A 223 18.22 1.80 -3.15
N ASP A 224 19.31 2.01 -2.40
CA ASP A 224 19.63 1.15 -1.27
C ASP A 224 18.58 1.37 -0.15
N VAL A 225 17.73 2.36 -0.35
CA VAL A 225 16.51 2.57 0.42
C VAL A 225 15.43 1.69 -0.21
N LEU A 226 15.08 0.61 0.47
CA LEU A 226 13.89 -0.17 0.13
C LEU A 226 12.66 0.78 0.03
N PRO A 227 11.75 0.55 -0.92
CA PRO A 227 10.59 1.42 -1.06
C PRO A 227 9.85 1.55 0.27
N VAL A 228 9.44 2.77 0.62
CA VAL A 228 8.71 3.02 1.86
C VAL A 228 7.37 2.29 1.81
N THR A 229 7.20 1.33 2.71
CA THR A 229 5.93 0.63 2.88
C THR A 229 4.99 1.53 3.68
N MET A 230 3.91 1.96 3.05
CA MET A 230 2.89 2.79 3.72
C MET A 230 1.93 1.91 4.50
N LEU A 231 1.88 2.09 5.80
CA LEU A 231 1.00 1.42 6.75
C LEU A 231 0.09 2.49 7.37
N ASP A 232 -0.99 2.84 6.66
CA ASP A 232 -1.95 3.86 7.10
C ASP A 232 -3.21 3.19 7.65
N PHE A 233 -3.64 3.61 8.83
CA PHE A 233 -4.75 3.02 9.55
C PHE A 233 -5.81 4.07 9.90
N ALA A 234 -7.07 3.63 9.90
CA ALA A 234 -8.23 4.44 10.28
C ALA A 234 -9.15 3.63 11.18
N ASP A 235 -9.88 4.30 12.09
CA ASP A 235 -10.85 3.63 12.96
C ASP A 235 -12.14 3.29 12.21
N SER A 236 -12.01 2.32 11.30
CA SER A 236 -13.10 1.73 10.51
C SER A 236 -12.79 0.27 10.24
N ASP A 237 -13.80 -0.56 10.00
CA ASP A 237 -13.60 -2.00 9.81
C ASP A 237 -12.59 -2.31 8.69
N ALA A 238 -12.63 -1.57 7.58
CA ALA A 238 -11.69 -1.73 6.48
C ALA A 238 -10.34 -1.03 6.71
N GLY A 239 -10.29 -0.01 7.58
CA GLY A 239 -9.11 0.81 7.81
C GLY A 239 -8.19 0.31 8.93
N LYS A 240 -8.67 -0.60 9.78
CA LYS A 240 -7.90 -1.11 10.92
C LYS A 240 -6.80 -2.10 10.54
N THR A 241 -6.87 -2.72 9.37
CA THR A 241 -6.00 -3.84 9.02
C THR A 241 -5.29 -3.60 7.70
N TRP A 242 -3.98 -3.76 7.72
CA TRP A 242 -3.14 -3.80 6.54
C TRP A 242 -2.60 -5.23 6.35
N VAL A 243 -2.60 -5.73 5.10
CA VAL A 243 -2.04 -7.05 4.74
C VAL A 243 -1.17 -6.90 3.50
N GLY A 244 0.07 -7.38 3.57
CA GLY A 244 0.97 -7.32 2.42
C GLY A 244 2.35 -7.88 2.70
N ASP A 245 3.22 -7.81 1.69
CA ASP A 245 4.60 -8.28 1.78
C ASP A 245 5.51 -7.14 2.26
N ILE A 246 6.34 -7.42 3.27
CA ILE A 246 7.35 -6.48 3.77
C ILE A 246 8.71 -7.18 3.73
N LYS A 247 9.72 -6.49 3.19
CA LYS A 247 11.11 -6.98 3.20
C LYS A 247 11.78 -6.64 4.52
N GLN A 248 12.65 -7.51 5.01
CA GLN A 248 13.51 -7.19 6.15
C GLN A 248 14.37 -5.95 5.83
N GLY A 249 14.46 -5.02 6.76
CA GLY A 249 15.16 -3.74 6.57
C GLY A 249 14.36 -2.72 5.74
N ALA A 250 13.12 -3.02 5.33
CA ALA A 250 12.29 -2.05 4.62
C ALA A 250 11.97 -0.84 5.49
N THR A 251 12.03 0.34 4.89
CA THR A 251 11.50 1.55 5.51
C THR A 251 9.98 1.51 5.46
N CYS A 252 9.34 1.66 6.62
CA CYS A 252 7.90 1.73 6.78
C CYS A 252 7.49 3.13 7.26
N ASN A 253 6.31 3.57 6.88
CA ASN A 253 5.68 4.75 7.45
C ASN A 253 4.38 4.33 8.12
N LEU A 254 4.36 4.40 9.46
CA LEU A 254 3.19 4.11 10.28
C LEU A 254 2.39 5.40 10.46
N THR A 255 1.15 5.42 9.97
CA THR A 255 0.28 6.61 10.02
C THR A 255 -1.11 6.25 10.52
N ILE A 256 -1.76 7.24 11.15
CA ILE A 256 -3.17 7.16 11.56
C ILE A 256 -3.92 8.28 10.81
N ASN A 257 -4.90 7.90 9.99
CA ASN A 257 -5.66 8.84 9.14
C ASN A 257 -4.74 9.75 8.30
N GLY A 258 -3.68 9.20 7.72
CA GLY A 258 -2.70 9.92 6.91
C GLY A 258 -1.73 10.83 7.68
N ASN A 259 -1.79 10.85 9.01
CA ASN A 259 -0.89 11.62 9.86
C ASN A 259 0.15 10.71 10.52
N ASN A 260 1.31 11.27 10.85
CA ASN A 260 2.35 10.54 11.59
C ASN A 260 1.78 9.91 12.85
N LEU A 261 2.33 8.74 13.23
CA LEU A 261 1.90 8.02 14.41
C LEU A 261 2.00 8.91 15.65
N PRO A 262 0.88 9.12 16.40
CA PRO A 262 0.91 9.90 17.65
C PRO A 262 1.83 9.26 18.69
N ASP A 263 2.45 10.07 19.55
CA ASP A 263 3.43 9.61 20.54
C ASP A 263 2.83 8.68 21.62
N ASP A 264 1.52 8.70 21.79
CA ASP A 264 0.80 7.82 22.72
C ASP A 264 0.41 6.47 22.13
N TRP A 265 0.81 6.19 20.89
CA TRP A 265 0.65 4.88 20.26
C TRP A 265 1.84 3.98 20.55
N PHE A 266 1.54 2.76 21.01
CA PHE A 266 2.54 1.72 21.18
C PHE A 266 2.81 1.03 19.84
N TYR A 267 4.07 0.99 19.43
CA TYR A 267 4.59 0.09 18.39
C TYR A 267 5.61 -0.85 19.02
N ASP A 268 5.63 -2.09 18.55
CA ASP A 268 6.51 -3.11 19.08
C ASP A 268 7.91 -2.99 18.47
N ASN A 269 8.91 -2.72 19.30
CA ASN A 269 10.31 -2.57 18.89
C ASN A 269 10.95 -3.88 18.40
N ASP A 270 10.31 -5.03 18.57
CA ASP A 270 10.78 -6.27 17.93
C ASP A 270 10.46 -6.27 16.44
N TRP A 271 9.33 -5.64 16.02
CA TRP A 271 8.89 -5.54 14.64
C TRP A 271 9.38 -4.29 13.94
N PHE A 272 9.38 -3.15 14.61
CA PHE A 272 9.70 -1.85 14.05
C PHE A 272 10.73 -1.10 14.89
N GLN A 273 11.73 -0.54 14.25
CA GLN A 273 12.66 0.40 14.87
C GLN A 273 12.35 1.80 14.35
N LYS A 274 12.04 2.75 15.26
CA LYS A 274 11.83 4.15 14.89
C LYS A 274 13.16 4.80 14.53
N GLU A 275 13.18 5.51 13.40
CA GLU A 275 14.33 6.24 12.89
C GLU A 275 14.23 7.73 13.24
N GLU A 276 15.35 8.47 13.12
CA GLU A 276 15.41 9.90 13.44
C GLU A 276 14.52 10.76 12.55
N ASP A 277 14.25 10.33 11.32
CA ASP A 277 13.37 11.02 10.36
C ASP A 277 11.87 10.73 10.59
N GLY A 278 11.53 9.97 11.63
CA GLY A 278 10.17 9.59 11.98
C GLY A 278 9.62 8.40 11.21
N THR A 279 10.41 7.79 10.32
CA THR A 279 10.07 6.52 9.68
C THR A 279 10.42 5.33 10.59
N TYR A 280 10.13 4.13 10.13
CA TYR A 280 10.39 2.89 10.88
C TYR A 280 11.11 1.89 9.99
N THR A 281 12.13 1.23 10.52
CA THR A 281 12.78 0.08 9.87
C THR A 281 12.06 -1.20 10.31
N PHE A 282 11.59 -2.00 9.35
CA PHE A 282 10.99 -3.30 9.62
C PHE A 282 12.06 -4.35 9.91
N LYS A 283 11.99 -5.02 11.07
CA LYS A 283 13.05 -5.89 11.60
C LYS A 283 12.86 -7.37 11.28
N ALA A 284 11.60 -7.81 11.10
CA ALA A 284 11.33 -9.22 10.81
C ALA A 284 11.86 -9.64 9.42
N ILE A 285 12.05 -10.94 9.22
CA ILE A 285 12.47 -11.49 7.93
C ILE A 285 11.49 -11.10 6.81
N THR A 286 11.95 -11.14 5.56
CA THR A 286 11.07 -10.89 4.41
C THR A 286 9.92 -11.89 4.38
N GLY A 287 8.68 -11.40 4.27
CA GLY A 287 7.49 -12.24 4.29
C GLY A 287 6.20 -11.46 4.12
N ARG A 288 5.08 -12.19 4.22
CA ARG A 288 3.73 -11.61 4.21
C ARG A 288 3.25 -11.43 5.64
N TYR A 289 2.67 -10.27 5.92
CA TYR A 289 2.29 -9.87 7.27
C TYR A 289 0.91 -9.25 7.29
N THR A 290 0.25 -9.37 8.43
CA THR A 290 -0.86 -8.51 8.83
C THR A 290 -0.37 -7.57 9.92
N VAL A 291 -0.71 -6.29 9.77
CA VAL A 291 -0.58 -5.27 10.82
C VAL A 291 -1.99 -4.75 11.10
N GLN A 292 -2.44 -4.91 12.33
CA GLN A 292 -3.77 -4.49 12.76
C GLN A 292 -3.65 -3.41 13.84
N ALA A 293 -4.31 -2.28 13.61
CA ALA A 293 -4.39 -1.20 14.60
C ALA A 293 -5.51 -1.47 15.60
N ASP A 294 -5.17 -1.46 16.87
CA ASP A 294 -6.08 -1.47 18.01
C ASP A 294 -6.26 -0.04 18.53
N PHE A 295 -7.35 0.60 18.13
CA PHE A 295 -7.66 1.98 18.51
C PHE A 295 -8.07 2.10 19.98
N THR A 296 -8.51 1.02 20.62
CA THR A 296 -8.86 1.00 22.05
C THR A 296 -7.61 1.10 22.91
N HIS A 297 -6.57 0.32 22.56
CA HIS A 297 -5.31 0.28 23.31
C HIS A 297 -4.20 1.12 22.64
N LYS A 298 -4.51 1.82 21.53
CA LYS A 298 -3.56 2.63 20.75
C LYS A 298 -2.27 1.87 20.47
N SER A 299 -2.40 0.74 19.80
CA SER A 299 -1.30 -0.19 19.54
C SER A 299 -1.48 -0.94 18.23
N PHE A 300 -0.43 -1.66 17.83
CA PHE A 300 -0.49 -2.55 16.68
C PHE A 300 -0.29 -4.00 17.11
N ARG A 301 -1.12 -4.90 16.56
CA ARG A 301 -0.91 -6.34 16.56
C ARG A 301 -0.33 -6.74 15.23
N ILE A 302 0.69 -7.59 15.25
CA ILE A 302 1.42 -7.95 14.03
C ILE A 302 1.64 -9.45 14.04
N TRP A 303 1.40 -10.07 12.89
CA TRP A 303 1.69 -11.50 12.69
C TRP A 303 2.03 -11.86 11.26
N THR A 304 2.75 -12.98 11.12
CA THR A 304 3.08 -13.60 9.84
C THR A 304 1.87 -14.27 9.20
N MET A 305 1.81 -14.25 7.87
CA MET A 305 0.72 -14.81 7.07
C MET A 305 1.20 -15.91 6.13
N ASN A 306 0.36 -16.93 5.95
CA ASN A 306 0.45 -17.88 4.86
C ASN A 306 -0.77 -17.68 3.95
N GLY A 307 -0.58 -17.01 2.81
CA GLY A 307 -1.70 -16.56 1.99
C GLY A 307 -2.59 -15.55 2.74
N ASN A 308 -3.80 -15.95 3.08
CA ASN A 308 -4.79 -15.13 3.80
C ASN A 308 -5.00 -15.58 5.26
N GLU A 309 -4.29 -16.60 5.72
CA GLU A 309 -4.43 -17.14 7.07
C GLU A 309 -3.21 -16.81 7.92
N PRO A 310 -3.35 -16.66 9.25
CA PRO A 310 -2.22 -16.58 10.17
C PRO A 310 -1.30 -17.78 9.97
N MET A 311 0.01 -17.52 9.92
CA MET A 311 0.98 -18.57 9.64
C MET A 311 1.15 -19.50 10.83
N ALA A 312 1.20 -20.80 10.57
CA ALA A 312 1.60 -21.83 11.52
C ALA A 312 3.09 -22.20 11.35
N LEU A 313 3.65 -22.86 12.35
CA LEU A 313 4.99 -23.42 12.32
C LEU A 313 5.03 -24.62 11.36
N ASN A 314 5.99 -24.62 10.46
CA ASN A 314 6.29 -25.73 9.58
C ASN A 314 7.18 -26.79 10.29
N ALA A 315 7.16 -28.01 9.79
CA ALA A 315 7.96 -29.12 10.34
C ALA A 315 9.49 -28.86 10.30
N ASP A 316 9.95 -28.00 9.40
CA ASP A 316 11.36 -27.61 9.29
C ASP A 316 11.77 -26.49 10.27
N GLY A 317 10.83 -25.95 11.06
CA GLY A 317 11.06 -24.88 12.02
C GLY A 317 10.89 -23.48 11.46
N THR A 318 10.52 -23.31 10.19
CA THR A 318 10.09 -22.03 9.63
C THR A 318 8.62 -21.74 9.97
N GLY A 319 8.15 -20.50 9.78
CA GLY A 319 6.74 -20.15 10.01
C GLY A 319 6.55 -19.14 11.13
N ALA A 320 5.70 -19.45 12.10
CA ALA A 320 5.40 -18.55 13.22
C ALA A 320 5.38 -19.27 14.57
N ILE A 321 5.78 -18.55 15.61
CA ILE A 321 5.65 -18.95 17.01
C ILE A 321 4.71 -17.93 17.69
N TRP A 322 3.85 -18.44 18.56
CA TRP A 322 2.87 -17.67 19.28
C TRP A 322 2.99 -17.92 20.78
N ILE A 323 2.64 -16.92 21.59
CA ILE A 323 2.45 -17.07 23.02
C ILE A 323 0.97 -17.11 23.31
N ILE A 324 0.57 -18.14 24.04
CA ILE A 324 -0.71 -18.23 24.72
C ILE A 324 -0.43 -18.37 26.22
N GLY A 325 -1.09 -17.59 27.03
CA GLY A 325 -0.81 -17.57 28.45
C GLY A 325 -1.99 -17.14 29.30
N ASN A 326 -1.69 -17.02 30.60
CA ASN A 326 -2.66 -16.46 31.55
C ASN A 326 -2.79 -14.93 31.35
N GLU A 327 -3.60 -14.28 32.19
CA GLU A 327 -3.87 -12.83 32.17
C GLU A 327 -2.63 -11.97 32.47
N GLY A 328 -1.46 -12.55 32.64
CA GLY A 328 -0.22 -11.88 33.04
C GLY A 328 0.72 -11.52 31.92
N ILE A 329 0.37 -11.80 30.66
CA ILE A 329 1.21 -11.54 29.49
C ILE A 329 0.38 -11.07 28.29
N ASN A 330 0.70 -9.92 27.72
CA ASN A 330 0.19 -9.43 26.44
C ASN A 330 0.93 -8.15 26.01
N LYS A 331 0.59 -7.61 24.83
CA LYS A 331 1.04 -6.32 24.31
C LYS A 331 -0.16 -5.48 23.89
N PRO A 332 -0.17 -4.16 24.11
CA PRO A 332 0.91 -3.32 24.65
C PRO A 332 1.15 -3.48 26.15
N THR A 333 0.16 -3.97 26.90
CA THR A 333 0.23 -4.25 28.34
C THR A 333 -0.30 -5.63 28.64
N TRP A 334 0.17 -6.25 29.75
CA TRP A 334 -0.21 -7.60 30.14
C TRP A 334 -1.73 -7.81 30.32
N ASN A 335 -2.47 -6.73 30.58
CA ASN A 335 -3.93 -6.75 30.77
C ASN A 335 -4.70 -6.14 29.57
N ALA A 336 -4.08 -5.92 28.42
CA ALA A 336 -4.73 -5.38 27.23
C ALA A 336 -5.85 -6.28 26.73
N VAL A 337 -5.66 -7.59 26.86
CA VAL A 337 -6.68 -8.61 26.61
C VAL A 337 -6.84 -9.42 27.90
N ASN A 338 -7.96 -9.28 28.54
CA ASN A 338 -8.19 -9.90 29.86
C ASN A 338 -8.81 -11.29 29.71
N HIS A 339 -8.09 -12.21 29.05
CA HIS A 339 -8.55 -13.55 28.69
C HIS A 339 -7.47 -14.60 28.97
N GLY A 340 -7.40 -15.08 30.19
CA GLY A 340 -6.48 -16.17 30.52
C GLY A 340 -6.67 -17.37 29.59
N TRP A 341 -5.61 -17.78 28.88
CA TRP A 341 -5.58 -18.93 27.98
C TRP A 341 -6.56 -18.89 26.79
N TRP A 342 -7.00 -17.74 26.36
CA TRP A 342 -7.76 -17.57 25.13
C TRP A 342 -6.82 -17.62 23.93
N THR A 343 -7.39 -17.95 22.77
CA THR A 343 -6.64 -18.12 21.52
C THR A 343 -7.22 -17.27 20.41
N GLY A 344 -6.36 -16.95 19.44
CA GLY A 344 -6.70 -16.19 18.26
C GLY A 344 -5.82 -14.95 18.10
N THR A 345 -5.82 -14.35 16.94
CA THR A 345 -4.97 -13.18 16.61
C THR A 345 -5.27 -11.93 17.44
N ASP A 346 -6.43 -11.87 18.09
CA ASP A 346 -6.84 -10.80 19.03
C ASP A 346 -6.39 -11.02 20.47
N SER A 347 -5.90 -12.19 20.83
CA SER A 347 -5.43 -12.50 22.17
C SER A 347 -3.97 -12.95 22.20
N ASP A 348 -3.50 -13.71 21.21
CA ASP A 348 -2.17 -14.29 21.19
C ASP A 348 -1.11 -13.28 20.79
N VAL A 349 0.12 -13.50 21.27
CA VAL A 349 1.28 -12.67 20.88
C VAL A 349 2.13 -13.45 19.88
N CYS A 350 2.16 -12.99 18.63
CA CYS A 350 3.07 -13.54 17.63
C CYS A 350 4.48 -13.04 17.87
N LEU A 351 5.46 -13.96 17.94
CA LEU A 351 6.87 -13.62 18.03
C LEU A 351 7.37 -13.08 16.68
N THR A 352 8.25 -12.11 16.74
CA THR A 352 8.91 -11.57 15.56
C THR A 352 9.93 -12.56 15.01
N PRO A 353 9.81 -13.05 13.77
CA PRO A 353 10.84 -13.86 13.14
C PRO A 353 12.02 -12.96 12.73
N ILE A 354 13.05 -12.87 13.56
CA ILE A 354 14.19 -11.97 13.34
C ILE A 354 15.23 -12.54 12.38
N LYS A 355 15.23 -13.85 12.22
CA LYS A 355 16.08 -14.65 11.35
C LYS A 355 15.34 -15.95 11.02
N ASP A 356 15.79 -16.64 9.98
CA ASP A 356 15.25 -17.97 9.66
C ASP A 356 15.29 -18.89 10.89
N LYS A 357 14.13 -19.45 11.28
CA LYS A 357 13.94 -20.33 12.45
C LYS A 357 14.28 -19.72 13.81
N VAL A 358 14.39 -18.38 13.91
CA VAL A 358 14.66 -17.68 15.16
C VAL A 358 13.62 -16.60 15.41
N TYR A 359 12.93 -16.70 16.51
CA TYR A 359 11.76 -15.90 16.87
C TYR A 359 11.99 -15.17 18.18
N GLN A 360 11.60 -13.90 18.25
CA GLN A 360 11.89 -13.03 19.39
C GLN A 360 10.63 -12.32 19.90
N VAL A 361 10.59 -12.13 21.21
CA VAL A 361 9.67 -11.23 21.88
C VAL A 361 10.37 -10.52 23.01
N THR A 362 10.23 -9.21 23.10
CA THR A 362 10.71 -8.37 24.21
C THR A 362 9.56 -8.02 25.13
N LEU A 363 9.73 -8.29 26.41
CA LEU A 363 8.73 -8.08 27.44
C LEU A 363 9.32 -7.27 28.60
N THR A 364 8.62 -6.22 29.00
CA THR A 364 8.98 -5.40 30.17
C THR A 364 8.06 -5.76 31.34
N ILE A 365 8.67 -6.04 32.49
CA ILE A 365 7.98 -6.38 33.73
C ILE A 365 7.14 -5.18 34.20
N GLY A 366 5.92 -5.45 34.64
CA GLY A 366 4.93 -4.43 35.00
C GLY A 366 4.23 -3.76 33.81
N LYS A 367 4.72 -4.02 32.57
CA LYS A 367 4.07 -3.56 31.32
C LYS A 367 3.49 -4.73 30.54
N GLN A 368 4.32 -5.48 29.79
CA GLN A 368 3.88 -6.59 28.95
C GLN A 368 3.82 -7.92 29.69
N LEU A 369 4.59 -8.05 30.75
CA LEU A 369 4.63 -9.24 31.60
C LEU A 369 4.45 -8.83 33.06
N ARG A 370 3.58 -9.51 33.79
CA ARG A 370 3.37 -9.34 35.23
C ARG A 370 4.62 -9.79 36.00
N ALA A 371 4.92 -9.18 37.14
CA ALA A 371 6.08 -9.55 37.98
C ALA A 371 5.91 -10.91 38.70
N THR A 372 4.68 -11.38 38.81
CA THR A 372 4.32 -12.62 39.54
C THR A 372 3.39 -13.46 38.70
N ASP A 373 3.26 -14.74 39.03
CA ASP A 373 2.35 -15.69 38.39
C ASP A 373 2.66 -15.80 36.89
N ILE A 374 3.94 -15.98 36.57
CA ILE A 374 4.40 -16.22 35.19
C ILE A 374 3.93 -17.60 34.76
N ASN A 375 3.06 -17.64 33.77
CA ASN A 375 2.47 -18.88 33.28
C ASN A 375 1.97 -18.72 31.84
N PHE A 376 2.84 -19.00 30.87
CA PHE A 376 2.52 -18.96 29.45
C PHE A 376 3.30 -20.05 28.69
N LYS A 377 2.89 -20.33 27.47
CA LYS A 377 3.50 -21.37 26.66
C LYS A 377 3.68 -20.90 25.21
N PHE A 378 4.64 -21.49 24.52
CA PHE A 378 4.87 -21.30 23.09
C PHE A 378 4.07 -22.33 22.28
N PHE A 379 3.46 -21.82 21.21
CA PHE A 379 2.66 -22.60 20.26
C PHE A 379 3.13 -22.31 18.83
N GLY A 380 3.00 -23.27 17.94
CA GLY A 380 3.29 -23.11 16.53
C GLY A 380 2.09 -22.61 15.71
N GLN A 381 1.03 -22.09 16.31
CA GLN A 381 -0.13 -21.51 15.64
C GLN A 381 -0.92 -20.61 16.59
N ALA A 382 -1.71 -19.68 16.02
CA ALA A 382 -2.59 -18.77 16.77
C ALA A 382 -3.84 -19.52 17.30
N ASN A 383 -3.65 -20.67 17.92
CA ASN A 383 -4.68 -21.52 18.51
C ASN A 383 -4.01 -22.68 19.27
N TRP A 384 -4.83 -23.47 19.98
CA TRP A 384 -4.37 -24.73 20.56
C TRP A 384 -3.85 -25.69 19.48
N GLY A 385 -2.72 -26.28 19.72
CA GLY A 385 -2.02 -27.18 18.82
C GLY A 385 -0.59 -26.73 18.50
N ILE A 386 0.24 -27.68 18.05
CA ILE A 386 1.70 -27.50 17.88
C ILE A 386 2.32 -26.91 19.16
N GLU A 387 1.99 -27.51 20.31
CA GLU A 387 2.51 -27.07 21.61
C GLU A 387 3.98 -27.42 21.75
N PHE A 388 4.78 -26.48 22.27
CA PHE A 388 6.12 -26.80 22.76
C PHE A 388 6.05 -27.32 24.19
N LYS A 389 6.72 -28.43 24.45
CA LYS A 389 6.75 -29.11 25.76
C LYS A 389 8.16 -29.29 26.29
N GLY A 390 8.28 -29.46 27.59
CA GLY A 390 9.55 -29.68 28.26
C GLY A 390 10.09 -31.11 28.12
N LYS A 391 9.21 -32.08 27.85
CA LYS A 391 9.61 -33.50 27.69
C LYS A 391 8.69 -34.31 26.79
N ASN A 392 9.20 -35.40 26.24
CA ASN A 392 8.44 -36.50 25.59
C ASN A 392 7.45 -36.04 24.50
N HIS A 393 7.83 -35.08 23.67
CA HIS A 393 6.98 -34.53 22.62
C HIS A 393 7.75 -34.30 21.32
N SER A 394 7.04 -34.21 20.20
CA SER A 394 7.63 -33.91 18.89
C SER A 394 8.14 -32.45 18.77
N HIS A 395 7.66 -31.57 19.62
CA HIS A 395 8.11 -30.17 19.73
C HIS A 395 8.63 -29.99 21.15
N LEU A 396 9.95 -30.03 21.32
CA LEU A 396 10.59 -29.88 22.61
C LEU A 396 11.26 -28.51 22.71
N ILE A 397 11.13 -27.88 23.88
CA ILE A 397 11.80 -26.62 24.20
C ILE A 397 12.50 -26.76 25.53
N SER A 398 13.72 -26.23 25.60
CA SER A 398 14.55 -26.18 26.82
C SER A 398 15.08 -24.77 27.03
N THR A 399 15.54 -24.47 28.26
CA THR A 399 16.21 -23.21 28.58
C THR A 399 17.31 -23.39 29.60
N GLU A 400 18.37 -22.59 29.44
CA GLU A 400 19.44 -22.44 30.45
C GLU A 400 19.32 -21.13 31.23
N SER A 401 18.19 -20.40 31.09
CA SER A 401 17.97 -19.14 31.79
C SER A 401 18.00 -19.34 33.30
N GLU A 402 18.71 -18.46 34.00
CA GLU A 402 18.77 -18.45 35.48
C GLU A 402 17.45 -17.87 36.09
N VAL A 403 16.65 -17.20 35.28
CA VAL A 403 15.45 -16.49 35.73
C VAL A 403 14.17 -17.28 35.44
N PHE A 404 14.03 -17.80 34.25
CA PHE A 404 12.83 -18.51 33.79
C PHE A 404 13.09 -19.99 33.57
N GLY A 405 12.13 -20.84 33.88
CA GLY A 405 12.14 -22.27 33.63
C GLY A 405 11.10 -22.69 32.58
N ILE A 406 11.27 -23.90 32.06
CA ILE A 406 10.26 -24.60 31.25
C ILE A 406 9.74 -25.77 32.09
N GLY A 407 8.44 -25.82 32.30
CA GLY A 407 7.78 -26.91 33.03
C GLY A 407 7.95 -28.26 32.32
N ASP A 408 8.10 -29.30 33.13
CA ASP A 408 8.26 -30.70 32.66
C ASP A 408 7.12 -31.60 33.20
N GLY A 409 6.06 -30.99 33.76
CA GLY A 409 4.94 -31.69 34.40
C GLY A 409 5.22 -32.13 35.84
N ASN A 410 6.36 -31.75 36.43
CA ASN A 410 6.69 -31.99 37.85
C ASN A 410 6.67 -30.65 38.59
N GLY A 411 5.51 -30.28 39.13
CA GLY A 411 5.32 -29.00 39.83
C GLY A 411 4.92 -27.82 38.95
N HIS A 412 5.30 -27.83 37.68
CA HIS A 412 4.88 -26.87 36.65
C HIS A 412 4.35 -27.60 35.43
N ASP A 413 3.31 -27.09 34.81
CA ASP A 413 2.70 -27.67 33.62
C ASP A 413 3.73 -27.81 32.50
N ASP A 414 3.68 -28.95 31.81
CA ASP A 414 4.66 -29.33 30.79
C ASP A 414 4.69 -28.34 29.62
N GLY A 415 5.83 -27.69 29.43
CA GLY A 415 6.10 -26.65 28.41
C GLY A 415 5.77 -25.23 28.83
N ASN A 416 5.12 -25.02 29.96
CA ASN A 416 4.85 -23.66 30.43
C ASN A 416 6.12 -22.95 30.91
N VAL A 417 6.25 -21.70 30.55
CA VAL A 417 7.30 -20.83 31.08
C VAL A 417 6.87 -20.38 32.49
N TYR A 418 7.76 -20.50 33.44
CA TYR A 418 7.54 -20.12 34.82
C TYR A 418 8.75 -19.36 35.41
N LEU A 419 8.55 -18.62 36.49
CA LEU A 419 9.61 -17.96 37.24
C LEU A 419 10.29 -18.98 38.17
N LYS A 420 11.61 -19.11 38.11
CA LYS A 420 12.38 -20.03 38.98
C LYS A 420 12.26 -19.62 40.46
N ASP A 421 12.35 -20.61 41.35
CA ASP A 421 12.27 -20.40 42.77
C ASP A 421 13.34 -19.43 43.29
N GLY A 422 12.97 -18.51 44.15
CA GLY A 422 13.83 -17.51 44.73
C GLY A 422 14.21 -16.34 43.83
N VAL A 423 13.70 -16.29 42.59
CA VAL A 423 13.87 -15.16 41.69
C VAL A 423 12.75 -14.14 41.89
N GLU A 424 13.09 -12.86 41.99
CA GLU A 424 12.16 -11.73 42.07
C GLU A 424 12.36 -10.85 40.83
N LEU A 425 11.26 -10.53 40.15
CA LEU A 425 11.24 -9.61 39.02
C LEU A 425 10.84 -8.21 39.52
N LYS A 426 11.47 -7.18 38.95
CA LYS A 426 11.16 -5.78 39.30
C LYS A 426 10.50 -5.09 38.10
N ASP A 427 9.49 -4.27 38.39
CA ASP A 427 8.84 -3.45 37.39
C ASP A 427 9.88 -2.59 36.64
N GLY A 428 9.73 -2.53 35.34
CA GLY A 428 10.65 -1.83 34.43
C GLY A 428 11.80 -2.69 33.90
N GLU A 429 12.12 -3.85 34.51
CA GLU A 429 13.10 -4.77 33.93
C GLU A 429 12.58 -5.31 32.59
N THR A 430 13.46 -5.36 31.60
CA THR A 430 13.12 -5.82 30.26
C THR A 430 13.90 -7.07 29.92
N TYR A 431 13.20 -8.08 29.42
CA TYR A 431 13.75 -9.36 29.01
C TYR A 431 13.45 -9.63 27.53
N VAL A 432 14.44 -10.13 26.82
CA VAL A 432 14.32 -10.61 25.45
C VAL A 432 14.25 -12.13 25.47
N PHE A 433 13.14 -12.67 25.04
CA PHE A 433 12.90 -14.09 24.87
C PHE A 433 13.14 -14.46 23.41
N THR A 434 14.09 -15.34 23.14
CA THR A 434 14.40 -15.81 21.78
C THR A 434 14.21 -17.32 21.72
N VAL A 435 13.27 -17.76 20.86
CA VAL A 435 13.05 -19.17 20.56
C VAL A 435 13.86 -19.52 19.31
N ASP A 436 14.88 -20.35 19.47
CA ASP A 436 15.81 -20.79 18.43
C ASP A 436 15.48 -22.23 18.01
N LEU A 437 15.03 -22.42 16.78
CA LEU A 437 14.66 -23.71 16.18
C LEU A 437 15.68 -24.18 15.13
N THR A 438 16.85 -23.58 15.06
CA THR A 438 17.87 -23.93 14.05
C THR A 438 18.38 -25.38 14.17
N ALA A 439 18.28 -25.97 15.37
CA ALA A 439 18.61 -27.38 15.61
C ALA A 439 17.44 -28.36 15.37
N GLY A 440 16.25 -27.85 15.03
CA GLY A 440 15.02 -28.60 14.83
C GLY A 440 13.91 -28.25 15.84
N VAL A 441 12.67 -28.54 15.48
CA VAL A 441 11.49 -28.28 16.34
C VAL A 441 11.46 -29.18 17.58
N ASP A 442 12.15 -30.30 17.54
CA ASP A 442 12.35 -31.23 18.65
C ASP A 442 13.53 -30.88 19.58
N LYS A 443 14.20 -29.76 19.28
CA LYS A 443 15.40 -29.26 19.98
C LYS A 443 15.40 -27.74 20.13
N ALA A 444 14.22 -27.14 20.26
CA ALA A 444 14.10 -25.72 20.45
C ALA A 444 14.80 -25.24 21.74
N VAL A 445 15.47 -24.11 21.65
CA VAL A 445 16.10 -23.47 22.79
C VAL A 445 15.50 -22.11 23.06
N LEU A 446 15.00 -21.91 24.27
CA LEU A 446 14.61 -20.61 24.76
C LEU A 446 15.81 -19.91 25.40
N LYS A 447 16.30 -18.86 24.77
CA LYS A 447 17.30 -17.95 25.34
C LYS A 447 16.55 -16.76 25.95
N VAL A 448 16.95 -16.35 27.16
CA VAL A 448 16.37 -15.19 27.82
C VAL A 448 17.49 -14.27 28.29
N GLU A 449 17.48 -13.05 27.79
CA GLU A 449 18.49 -12.03 28.08
C GLU A 449 17.82 -10.81 28.72
N LYS A 450 18.38 -10.31 29.82
CA LYS A 450 17.99 -9.05 30.41
C LYS A 450 18.66 -7.90 29.69
N LYS A 451 17.88 -6.90 29.26
CA LYS A 451 18.38 -5.66 28.63
C LYS A 451 18.87 -4.66 29.66
#